data_625796573dedb7ba287df1dd15cf8d68
#
_entry.id   625796573dedb7ba287df1dd15cf8d68
#
_cell.length_a   1.000
_cell.length_b   1.000
_cell.length_c   1.000
_cell.angle_alpha   90.00
_cell.angle_beta   90.00
_cell.angle_gamma   90.00
#
_symmetry.space_group_name_H-M   'P 1'
#
loop_
_entity.id
_entity.type
_entity.pdbx_description
1 polymer ?
#
loop_
_entity_poly.entity_id
_entity_poly.type
_entity_poly.pdbx_seq_one_letter_code
_entity_poly.pdbx_strand_id
1 'polypeptide(L)'
;MAAIYKGNSPHGIIWMQPHWWGILGLIGWAYFACATISLFAGEKLLWLVIFLVFFVFFNSAVMLHGPVFTSTFAHFIDSFGLGNASNSSITILGVICAVLYRKFSEKTIKIKTIKIEVILILIAAILFGFGFATRPLWGISKIRATPSWTTICAAISILAFAFLIFLVDKKGKENWFKAIKPAGTSTLTCYLLPYLHEAIFLSIIGIHLPLIMRTGWMGVIKSLVFALIIVLITGWLEKRRLRLKI
;
A
#
# COMPACT_ATOMS: atom_id res chain seq x y z
N MET A 1 27.42 -5.84 7.33
CA MET A 1 26.97 -5.14 6.10
C MET A 1 26.71 -3.66 6.37
N ALA A 2 25.80 -3.29 7.28
CA ALA A 2 25.49 -1.87 7.54
C ALA A 2 26.69 -1.03 8.00
N ALA A 3 27.58 -1.59 8.82
CA ALA A 3 28.77 -0.91 9.34
C ALA A 3 29.89 -0.64 8.29
N ILE A 4 29.79 -1.27 7.13
CA ILE A 4 30.79 -1.15 6.04
C ILE A 4 30.19 -0.53 4.77
N TYR A 5 28.95 -0.07 4.85
CA TYR A 5 28.30 0.57 3.70
C TYR A 5 28.94 1.92 3.41
N LYS A 6 29.38 2.09 2.16
CA LYS A 6 29.90 3.35 1.64
C LYS A 6 29.13 3.68 0.36
N GLY A 7 28.30 4.71 0.43
CA GLY A 7 27.62 5.27 -0.74
C GLY A 7 28.46 6.35 -1.40
N ASN A 8 28.42 6.45 -2.75
CA ASN A 8 29.04 7.52 -3.49
C ASN A 8 28.07 8.69 -3.64
N SER A 9 28.53 9.88 -3.26
CA SER A 9 27.84 11.15 -3.52
C SER A 9 28.79 12.08 -4.29
N PRO A 10 28.27 13.06 -5.03
CA PRO A 10 29.08 14.12 -5.63
C PRO A 10 29.96 14.87 -4.63
N HIS A 11 29.65 14.83 -3.34
CA HIS A 11 30.35 15.50 -2.24
C HIS A 11 31.21 14.54 -1.39
N GLY A 12 31.43 13.28 -1.83
CA GLY A 12 32.30 12.31 -1.13
C GLY A 12 31.56 11.06 -0.62
N ILE A 13 32.22 10.29 0.25
CA ILE A 13 31.70 9.04 0.79
C ILE A 13 30.61 9.36 1.82
N ILE A 14 29.41 8.84 1.57
CA ILE A 14 28.28 8.92 2.53
C ILE A 14 28.16 7.60 3.28
N TRP A 15 28.19 7.67 4.60
CA TRP A 15 27.85 6.57 5.47
C TRP A 15 26.34 6.28 5.44
N MET A 16 25.94 5.11 5.88
CA MET A 16 24.51 4.75 5.98
C MET A 16 23.74 5.78 6.82
N GLN A 17 22.80 6.46 6.20
CA GLN A 17 21.94 7.44 6.85
C GLN A 17 20.49 6.92 6.89
N PRO A 18 19.74 7.20 7.96
CA PRO A 18 18.32 6.88 8.00
C PRO A 18 17.56 7.71 6.97
N HIS A 19 16.86 7.04 6.05
CA HIS A 19 15.97 7.68 5.09
C HIS A 19 14.51 7.46 5.51
N TRP A 20 13.92 8.45 6.12
CA TRP A 20 12.51 8.44 6.54
C TRP A 20 11.54 8.31 5.37
N TRP A 21 11.96 8.67 4.17
CA TRP A 21 11.17 8.69 2.95
C TRP A 21 11.31 7.42 2.09
N GLY A 22 11.95 6.40 2.58
CA GLY A 22 11.92 5.07 1.98
C GLY A 22 10.50 4.47 2.05
N ILE A 23 10.22 3.43 1.25
CA ILE A 23 8.89 2.79 1.19
C ILE A 23 8.40 2.37 2.58
N LEU A 24 9.27 1.80 3.42
CA LEU A 24 8.90 1.41 4.78
C LEU A 24 8.59 2.61 5.67
N GLY A 25 9.34 3.70 5.52
CA GLY A 25 9.08 4.95 6.25
C GLY A 25 7.73 5.56 5.88
N LEU A 26 7.41 5.63 4.57
CA LEU A 26 6.11 6.13 4.10
C LEU A 26 4.94 5.29 4.62
N ILE A 27 5.08 3.96 4.65
CA ILE A 27 4.07 3.06 5.23
C ILE A 27 3.97 3.30 6.75
N GLY A 28 5.10 3.40 7.44
CA GLY A 28 5.15 3.62 8.89
C GLY A 28 4.46 4.92 9.30
N TRP A 29 4.75 6.02 8.63
CA TRP A 29 4.13 7.32 8.89
C TRP A 29 2.64 7.34 8.56
N ALA A 30 2.23 6.76 7.42
CA ALA A 30 0.81 6.64 7.07
C ALA A 30 0.05 5.81 8.11
N TYR A 31 0.65 4.69 8.55
CA TYR A 31 0.07 3.85 9.61
C TYR A 31 -0.03 4.61 10.93
N PHE A 32 1.04 5.28 11.36
CA PHE A 32 1.07 6.05 12.60
C PHE A 32 -0.02 7.14 12.61
N ALA A 33 -0.13 7.94 11.55
CA ALA A 33 -1.16 8.97 11.44
C ALA A 33 -2.57 8.38 11.50
N CYS A 34 -2.84 7.32 10.72
CA CYS A 34 -4.16 6.70 10.67
C CYS A 34 -4.50 5.94 11.96
N ALA A 35 -3.54 5.31 12.61
CA ALA A 35 -3.73 4.67 13.92
C ALA A 35 -4.06 5.71 14.98
N THR A 36 -3.34 6.83 15.03
CA THR A 36 -3.63 7.95 15.93
C THR A 36 -5.04 8.48 15.71
N ILE A 37 -5.42 8.76 14.46
CA ILE A 37 -6.78 9.19 14.13
C ILE A 37 -7.81 8.16 14.61
N SER A 38 -7.56 6.87 14.38
CA SER A 38 -8.47 5.80 14.77
C SER A 38 -8.64 5.67 16.28
N LEU A 39 -7.58 5.94 17.06
CA LEU A 39 -7.67 5.97 18.53
C LEU A 39 -8.62 7.06 19.02
N PHE A 40 -8.59 8.25 18.42
CA PHE A 40 -9.48 9.35 18.81
C PHE A 40 -10.87 9.27 18.19
N ALA A 41 -10.95 8.88 16.93
CA ALA A 41 -12.22 8.75 16.21
C ALA A 41 -13.02 7.51 16.64
N GLY A 42 -12.33 6.46 17.12
CA GLY A 42 -12.93 5.16 17.38
C GLY A 42 -13.59 4.62 16.11
N GLU A 43 -14.81 4.07 16.27
CA GLU A 43 -15.59 3.52 15.16
C GLU A 43 -16.55 4.52 14.51
N LYS A 44 -16.40 5.80 14.80
CA LYS A 44 -17.26 6.86 14.25
C LYS A 44 -16.90 7.12 12.78
N LEU A 45 -17.60 6.48 11.87
CA LEU A 45 -17.37 6.60 10.42
C LEU A 45 -17.31 8.03 9.93
N LEU A 46 -18.09 8.93 10.53
CA LEU A 46 -18.11 10.35 10.14
C LEU A 46 -16.71 10.98 10.25
N TRP A 47 -16.03 10.78 11.38
CA TRP A 47 -14.68 11.31 11.58
C TRP A 47 -13.66 10.69 10.61
N LEU A 48 -13.73 9.39 10.38
CA LEU A 48 -12.85 8.70 9.43
C LEU A 48 -13.04 9.23 8.01
N VAL A 49 -14.29 9.48 7.60
CA VAL A 49 -14.61 10.07 6.28
C VAL A 49 -14.13 11.51 6.19
N ILE A 50 -14.28 12.32 7.25
CA ILE A 50 -13.75 13.70 7.28
C ILE A 50 -12.24 13.69 7.06
N PHE A 51 -11.50 12.83 7.76
CA PHE A 51 -10.05 12.72 7.56
C PHE A 51 -9.67 12.18 6.17
N LEU A 52 -10.45 11.24 5.61
CA LEU A 52 -10.25 10.81 4.22
C LEU A 52 -10.38 11.97 3.24
N VAL A 53 -11.47 12.75 3.35
CA VAL A 53 -11.70 13.93 2.51
C VAL A 53 -10.58 14.95 2.69
N PHE A 54 -10.15 15.19 3.92
CA PHE A 54 -9.01 16.07 4.23
C PHE A 54 -7.72 15.60 3.53
N PHE A 55 -7.37 14.32 3.63
CA PHE A 55 -6.15 13.80 3.01
C PHE A 55 -6.21 13.84 1.48
N VAL A 56 -7.36 13.50 0.88
CA VAL A 56 -7.55 13.58 -0.58
C VAL A 56 -7.50 15.04 -1.06
N PHE A 57 -8.16 15.95 -0.34
CA PHE A 57 -8.12 17.38 -0.63
C PHE A 57 -6.69 17.93 -0.52
N PHE A 58 -5.99 17.58 0.56
CA PHE A 58 -4.60 18.00 0.77
C PHE A 58 -3.69 17.47 -0.34
N ASN A 59 -3.81 16.20 -0.71
CA ASN A 59 -3.07 15.63 -1.83
C ASN A 59 -3.35 16.37 -3.15
N SER A 60 -4.61 16.72 -3.39
CA SER A 60 -5.03 17.49 -4.58
C SER A 60 -4.47 18.92 -4.57
N ALA A 61 -4.51 19.58 -3.42
CA ALA A 61 -4.00 20.96 -3.26
C ALA A 61 -2.48 21.01 -3.49
N VAL A 62 -1.73 20.06 -2.93
CA VAL A 62 -0.27 19.97 -3.16
C VAL A 62 0.06 19.77 -4.64
N MET A 63 -0.76 18.99 -5.37
CA MET A 63 -0.54 18.76 -6.80
C MET A 63 -0.92 19.94 -7.69
N LEU A 64 -1.91 20.75 -7.29
CA LEU A 64 -2.35 21.93 -8.07
C LEU A 64 -1.44 23.15 -7.88
N HIS A 65 -1.04 23.43 -6.66
CA HIS A 65 -0.35 24.67 -6.32
C HIS A 65 1.18 24.57 -6.36
N GLY A 66 1.75 23.33 -6.52
CA GLY A 66 3.19 23.12 -6.62
C GLY A 66 3.97 23.65 -5.42
N PRO A 67 5.27 24.02 -5.60
CA PRO A 67 6.13 24.40 -4.49
C PRO A 67 5.76 25.69 -3.75
N VAL A 68 4.88 26.54 -4.28
CA VAL A 68 4.50 27.82 -3.63
C VAL A 68 3.60 27.58 -2.41
N PHE A 69 2.69 26.60 -2.47
CA PHE A 69 1.90 26.18 -1.31
C PHE A 69 2.74 25.35 -0.34
N THR A 70 3.86 24.82 -0.84
CA THR A 70 4.75 23.91 -0.11
C THR A 70 5.75 24.62 0.81
N SER A 71 5.96 25.94 0.71
CA SER A 71 7.11 26.53 1.42
C SER A 71 6.96 26.64 2.94
N THR A 72 5.76 26.79 3.49
CA THR A 72 5.60 26.89 4.95
C THR A 72 4.73 25.76 5.53
N PHE A 73 3.56 25.53 4.94
CA PHE A 73 2.61 24.56 5.47
C PHE A 73 2.95 23.13 5.09
N ALA A 74 3.52 22.91 3.91
CA ALA A 74 3.96 21.57 3.52
C ALA A 74 5.25 21.16 4.21
N HIS A 75 6.20 22.09 4.48
CA HIS A 75 7.34 21.78 5.34
C HIS A 75 6.90 21.39 6.75
N PHE A 76 5.86 22.06 7.27
CA PHE A 76 5.26 21.67 8.55
C PHE A 76 4.67 20.26 8.49
N ILE A 77 3.86 19.95 7.48
CA ILE A 77 3.23 18.62 7.32
C ILE A 77 4.27 17.56 6.93
N ASP A 78 5.27 17.92 6.16
CA ASP A 78 6.39 17.04 5.81
C ASP A 78 7.21 16.67 7.06
N SER A 79 7.36 17.59 7.99
CA SER A 79 7.97 17.35 9.30
C SER A 79 7.22 16.32 10.14
N PHE A 80 5.90 16.14 9.90
CA PHE A 80 5.06 15.10 10.49
C PHE A 80 5.02 13.80 9.67
N GLY A 81 5.84 13.66 8.64
CA GLY A 81 5.95 12.43 7.85
C GLY A 81 4.74 12.11 6.98
N LEU A 82 3.79 13.04 6.80
CA LEU A 82 2.59 12.81 5.98
C LEU A 82 2.86 12.89 4.48
N GLY A 83 3.99 13.50 4.07
CA GLY A 83 4.30 13.73 2.66
C GLY A 83 3.15 14.46 1.96
N ASN A 84 2.76 13.95 0.79
CA ASN A 84 1.59 14.47 0.09
C ASN A 84 0.25 13.83 0.52
N ALA A 85 0.21 13.13 1.64
CA ALA A 85 -0.95 12.45 2.22
C ALA A 85 -1.59 11.33 1.35
N SER A 86 -1.00 10.96 0.22
CA SER A 86 -1.51 9.89 -0.64
C SER A 86 -1.58 8.54 0.10
N ASN A 87 -0.48 8.14 0.75
CA ASN A 87 -0.42 6.88 1.51
C ASN A 87 -1.39 6.90 2.70
N SER A 88 -1.51 8.03 3.39
CA SER A 88 -2.48 8.19 4.48
C SER A 88 -3.92 8.10 3.99
N SER A 89 -4.23 8.60 2.78
CA SER A 89 -5.54 8.45 2.14
C SER A 89 -5.91 6.99 1.91
N ILE A 90 -4.99 6.19 1.37
CA ILE A 90 -5.21 4.76 1.13
C ILE A 90 -5.38 4.01 2.46
N THR A 91 -4.55 4.35 3.46
CA THR A 91 -4.57 3.69 4.77
C THR A 91 -5.88 3.97 5.52
N ILE A 92 -6.31 5.23 5.60
CA ILE A 92 -7.57 5.59 6.28
C ILE A 92 -8.79 4.97 5.60
N LEU A 93 -8.74 4.84 4.27
CA LEU A 93 -9.78 4.15 3.51
C LEU A 93 -9.85 2.67 3.85
N GLY A 94 -8.68 2.02 4.05
CA GLY A 94 -8.62 0.65 4.57
C GLY A 94 -9.26 0.52 5.96
N VAL A 95 -9.02 1.49 6.86
CA VAL A 95 -9.67 1.55 8.17
C VAL A 95 -11.18 1.67 8.02
N ILE A 96 -11.67 2.55 7.13
CA ILE A 96 -13.11 2.70 6.85
C ILE A 96 -13.73 1.38 6.38
N CYS A 97 -13.08 0.69 5.43
CA CYS A 97 -13.54 -0.62 4.95
C CYS A 97 -13.58 -1.67 6.07
N ALA A 98 -12.58 -1.70 6.95
CA ALA A 98 -12.53 -2.63 8.07
C ALA A 98 -13.64 -2.34 9.10
N VAL A 99 -13.88 -1.07 9.43
CA VAL A 99 -14.96 -0.66 10.34
C VAL A 99 -16.34 -0.97 9.75
N LEU A 100 -16.54 -0.72 8.46
CA LEU A 100 -17.77 -1.08 7.76
C LEU A 100 -17.98 -2.59 7.80
N TYR A 101 -16.97 -3.39 7.43
CA TYR A 101 -17.05 -4.85 7.45
C TYR A 101 -17.40 -5.37 8.83
N ARG A 102 -16.75 -4.87 9.90
CA ARG A 102 -17.04 -5.27 11.27
C ARG A 102 -18.49 -4.94 11.67
N LYS A 103 -18.95 -3.72 11.42
CA LYS A 103 -20.32 -3.29 11.76
C LYS A 103 -21.40 -4.09 11.02
N PHE A 104 -21.13 -4.51 9.80
CA PHE A 104 -22.03 -5.39 9.05
C PHE A 104 -21.98 -6.84 9.57
N SER A 105 -20.80 -7.34 9.92
CA SER A 105 -20.61 -8.68 10.48
C SER A 105 -21.28 -8.82 11.85
N GLU A 106 -21.14 -7.82 12.71
CA GLU A 106 -21.76 -7.78 14.06
C GLU A 106 -23.24 -7.41 14.03
N LYS A 107 -23.84 -7.24 12.84
CA LYS A 107 -25.26 -6.84 12.66
C LYS A 107 -25.64 -5.53 13.36
N THR A 108 -24.66 -4.71 13.71
CA THR A 108 -24.87 -3.39 14.34
C THR A 108 -25.59 -2.44 13.40
N ILE A 109 -25.37 -2.59 12.09
CA ILE A 109 -26.12 -1.85 11.06
C ILE A 109 -27.35 -2.67 10.66
N LYS A 110 -28.51 -2.23 11.08
CA LYS A 110 -29.82 -2.89 10.84
C LYS A 110 -30.35 -2.73 9.40
N ILE A 111 -29.53 -2.38 8.43
CA ILE A 111 -29.96 -2.29 7.04
C ILE A 111 -30.03 -3.70 6.46
N LYS A 112 -31.21 -4.34 6.66
CA LYS A 112 -31.47 -5.71 6.17
C LYS A 112 -31.39 -5.89 4.65
N THR A 113 -31.43 -4.80 3.89
CA THR A 113 -31.63 -4.84 2.43
C THR A 113 -30.33 -4.66 1.63
N ILE A 114 -29.35 -3.92 2.16
CA ILE A 114 -28.12 -3.62 1.42
C ILE A 114 -26.98 -4.51 1.93
N LYS A 115 -26.36 -5.24 1.01
CA LYS A 115 -25.20 -6.09 1.30
C LYS A 115 -23.94 -5.22 1.36
N ILE A 116 -22.98 -5.56 2.22
CA ILE A 116 -21.73 -4.82 2.36
C ILE A 116 -20.97 -4.70 1.04
N GLU A 117 -21.04 -5.74 0.21
CA GLU A 117 -20.35 -5.72 -1.09
C GLU A 117 -20.88 -4.62 -2.00
N VAL A 118 -22.20 -4.35 -1.97
CA VAL A 118 -22.82 -3.28 -2.76
C VAL A 118 -22.29 -1.93 -2.29
N ILE A 119 -22.16 -1.71 -0.98
CA ILE A 119 -21.60 -0.46 -0.44
C ILE A 119 -20.14 -0.30 -0.87
N LEU A 120 -19.34 -1.37 -0.77
CA LEU A 120 -17.94 -1.33 -1.19
C LEU A 120 -17.81 -1.07 -2.70
N ILE A 121 -18.66 -1.67 -3.52
CA ILE A 121 -18.68 -1.43 -4.98
C ILE A 121 -19.06 0.04 -5.27
N LEU A 122 -20.03 0.61 -4.56
CA LEU A 122 -20.41 2.02 -4.72
C LEU A 122 -19.26 2.96 -4.33
N ILE A 123 -18.58 2.69 -3.21
CA ILE A 123 -17.40 3.47 -2.80
C ILE A 123 -16.31 3.37 -3.87
N ALA A 124 -16.04 2.18 -4.38
CA ALA A 124 -15.05 1.97 -5.45
C ALA A 124 -15.44 2.73 -6.73
N ALA A 125 -16.72 2.72 -7.12
CA ALA A 125 -17.20 3.44 -8.29
C ALA A 125 -17.02 4.96 -8.15
N ILE A 126 -17.31 5.53 -6.97
CA ILE A 126 -17.08 6.96 -6.67
C ILE A 126 -15.59 7.30 -6.79
N LEU A 127 -14.71 6.46 -6.21
CA LEU A 127 -13.27 6.67 -6.26
C LEU A 127 -12.71 6.53 -7.68
N PHE A 128 -13.19 5.59 -8.48
CA PHE A 128 -12.87 5.48 -9.90
C PHE A 128 -13.32 6.72 -10.66
N GLY A 129 -14.58 7.14 -10.45
CA GLY A 129 -15.13 8.34 -11.09
C GLY A 129 -14.28 9.57 -10.80
N PHE A 130 -13.91 9.79 -9.53
CA PHE A 130 -13.01 10.87 -9.13
C PHE A 130 -11.63 10.75 -9.79
N GLY A 131 -11.01 9.56 -9.75
CA GLY A 131 -9.68 9.33 -10.29
C GLY A 131 -9.60 9.56 -11.79
N PHE A 132 -10.59 9.11 -12.57
CA PHE A 132 -10.64 9.33 -14.01
C PHE A 132 -11.04 10.76 -14.38
N ALA A 133 -11.97 11.38 -13.65
CA ALA A 133 -12.38 12.78 -13.87
C ALA A 133 -11.23 13.76 -13.62
N THR A 134 -10.37 13.48 -12.64
CA THR A 134 -9.24 14.33 -12.27
C THR A 134 -7.93 13.98 -13.01
N ARG A 135 -7.92 12.91 -13.81
CA ARG A 135 -6.76 12.52 -14.63
C ARG A 135 -6.22 13.64 -15.53
N PRO A 136 -7.03 14.48 -16.19
CA PRO A 136 -6.50 15.56 -17.02
C PRO A 136 -5.70 16.62 -16.26
N LEU A 137 -5.93 16.79 -14.94
CA LEU A 137 -5.29 17.82 -14.12
C LEU A 137 -3.84 17.47 -13.75
N TRP A 138 -3.57 16.21 -13.35
CA TRP A 138 -2.26 15.79 -12.83
C TRP A 138 -1.77 14.44 -13.34
N GLY A 139 -2.52 13.76 -14.19
CA GLY A 139 -2.20 12.45 -14.74
C GLY A 139 -2.28 11.32 -13.68
N ILE A 140 -1.92 10.10 -14.10
CA ILE A 140 -1.81 8.94 -13.21
C ILE A 140 -0.34 8.63 -13.01
N SER A 141 0.20 8.91 -11.83
CA SER A 141 1.61 8.66 -11.52
C SER A 141 1.80 8.14 -10.10
N LYS A 142 2.41 6.96 -9.99
CA LYS A 142 2.83 6.39 -8.70
C LYS A 142 3.98 7.18 -8.08
N ILE A 143 4.95 7.62 -8.89
CA ILE A 143 6.15 8.32 -8.41
C ILE A 143 5.76 9.64 -7.76
N ARG A 144 4.86 10.38 -8.42
CA ARG A 144 4.34 11.65 -7.89
C ARG A 144 3.20 11.45 -6.88
N ALA A 145 2.74 10.22 -6.69
CA ALA A 145 1.63 9.86 -5.81
C ALA A 145 0.40 10.76 -6.03
N THR A 146 -0.01 10.90 -7.31
CA THR A 146 -1.10 11.79 -7.71
C THR A 146 -2.45 11.34 -7.15
N PRO A 147 -3.40 12.26 -6.88
CA PRO A 147 -4.73 11.92 -6.38
C PRO A 147 -5.48 10.93 -7.27
N SER A 148 -5.35 11.07 -8.60
CA SER A 148 -5.94 10.12 -9.56
C SER A 148 -5.38 8.71 -9.38
N TRP A 149 -4.05 8.57 -9.22
CA TRP A 149 -3.42 7.28 -8.96
C TRP A 149 -3.88 6.70 -7.62
N THR A 150 -3.88 7.51 -6.57
CA THR A 150 -4.28 7.13 -5.21
C THR A 150 -5.70 6.57 -5.18
N THR A 151 -6.66 7.29 -5.76
CA THR A 151 -8.07 6.90 -5.74
C THR A 151 -8.38 5.70 -6.64
N ILE A 152 -7.72 5.58 -7.80
CA ILE A 152 -7.85 4.41 -8.67
C ILE A 152 -7.28 3.15 -7.98
N CYS A 153 -6.09 3.23 -7.38
CA CYS A 153 -5.51 2.11 -6.65
C CYS A 153 -6.37 1.70 -5.45
N ALA A 154 -6.90 2.67 -4.71
CA ALA A 154 -7.82 2.43 -3.62
C ALA A 154 -9.11 1.75 -4.09
N ALA A 155 -9.70 2.19 -5.20
CA ALA A 155 -10.89 1.58 -5.78
C ALA A 155 -10.65 0.11 -6.17
N ILE A 156 -9.53 -0.19 -6.83
CA ILE A 156 -9.15 -1.57 -7.18
C ILE A 156 -9.02 -2.43 -5.91
N SER A 157 -8.38 -1.90 -4.87
CA SER A 157 -8.19 -2.61 -3.60
C SER A 157 -9.53 -2.90 -2.91
N ILE A 158 -10.47 -1.96 -2.94
CA ILE A 158 -11.82 -2.15 -2.38
C ILE A 158 -12.60 -3.20 -3.17
N LEU A 159 -12.53 -3.19 -4.50
CA LEU A 159 -13.18 -4.22 -5.31
C LEU A 159 -12.60 -5.61 -5.04
N ALA A 160 -11.27 -5.70 -4.91
CA ALA A 160 -10.62 -6.95 -4.52
C ALA A 160 -11.10 -7.42 -3.14
N PHE A 161 -11.22 -6.52 -2.16
CA PHE A 161 -11.73 -6.83 -0.84
C PHE A 161 -13.20 -7.29 -0.88
N ALA A 162 -14.06 -6.60 -1.63
CA ALA A 162 -15.46 -7.02 -1.83
C ALA A 162 -15.56 -8.40 -2.47
N PHE A 163 -14.70 -8.69 -3.45
CA PHE A 163 -14.62 -10.01 -4.09
C PHE A 163 -14.17 -11.09 -3.09
N LEU A 164 -13.20 -10.78 -2.22
CA LEU A 164 -12.74 -11.71 -1.19
C LEU A 164 -13.84 -12.01 -0.16
N ILE A 165 -14.60 -11.01 0.29
CA ILE A 165 -15.77 -11.21 1.18
C ILE A 165 -16.77 -12.16 0.50
N PHE A 166 -17.08 -11.92 -0.78
CA PHE A 166 -17.99 -12.80 -1.51
C PHE A 166 -17.44 -14.22 -1.63
N LEU A 167 -16.16 -14.39 -1.91
CA LEU A 167 -15.57 -15.69 -2.15
C LEU A 167 -15.38 -16.50 -0.85
N VAL A 168 -14.88 -15.85 0.21
CA VAL A 168 -14.56 -16.50 1.49
C VAL A 168 -15.81 -16.61 2.35
N ASP A 169 -16.46 -15.48 2.67
CA ASP A 169 -17.53 -15.46 3.68
C ASP A 169 -18.84 -16.07 3.14
N LYS A 170 -19.14 -15.88 1.84
CA LYS A 170 -20.37 -16.42 1.26
C LYS A 170 -20.24 -17.77 0.59
N LYS A 171 -19.11 -17.98 -0.14
CA LYS A 171 -18.89 -19.24 -0.86
C LYS A 171 -18.11 -20.27 -0.05
N GLY A 172 -17.56 -19.90 1.13
CA GLY A 172 -16.76 -20.79 1.98
C GLY A 172 -15.47 -21.31 1.34
N LYS A 173 -14.97 -20.62 0.30
CA LYS A 173 -13.79 -21.08 -0.46
C LYS A 173 -12.48 -20.60 0.17
N GLU A 174 -12.23 -20.92 1.44
CA GLU A 174 -11.01 -20.53 2.16
C GLU A 174 -9.75 -21.23 1.61
N ASN A 175 -9.91 -22.43 1.06
CA ASN A 175 -8.78 -23.27 0.62
C ASN A 175 -8.01 -22.69 -0.56
N TRP A 176 -8.60 -21.80 -1.34
CA TRP A 176 -7.96 -21.17 -2.50
C TRP A 176 -6.73 -20.37 -2.12
N PHE A 177 -6.74 -19.79 -0.92
CA PHE A 177 -5.69 -18.89 -0.45
C PHE A 177 -4.57 -19.60 0.33
N LYS A 178 -4.67 -20.91 0.52
CA LYS A 178 -3.65 -21.69 1.27
C LYS A 178 -2.25 -21.55 0.66
N ALA A 179 -2.15 -21.50 -0.68
CA ALA A 179 -0.88 -21.38 -1.38
C ALA A 179 -0.20 -20.02 -1.14
N ILE A 180 -0.99 -18.92 -1.04
CA ILE A 180 -0.47 -17.56 -0.85
C ILE A 180 -0.52 -17.09 0.62
N LYS A 181 -1.07 -17.90 1.53
CA LYS A 181 -1.17 -17.60 2.96
C LYS A 181 0.15 -17.13 3.58
N PRO A 182 1.32 -17.72 3.27
CA PRO A 182 2.60 -17.28 3.82
C PRO A 182 2.95 -15.82 3.51
N ALA A 183 2.51 -15.29 2.37
CA ALA A 183 2.69 -13.88 2.03
C ALA A 183 1.95 -12.93 2.99
N GLY A 184 0.82 -13.36 3.54
CA GLY A 184 0.05 -12.60 4.53
C GLY A 184 0.50 -12.81 5.98
N THR A 185 0.90 -14.03 6.34
CA THR A 185 1.30 -14.37 7.72
C THR A 185 2.75 -14.00 8.06
N SER A 186 3.61 -13.88 7.05
CA SER A 186 5.03 -13.53 7.17
C SER A 186 5.41 -12.42 6.17
N THR A 187 4.62 -11.35 6.17
CA THR A 187 4.67 -10.27 5.17
C THR A 187 6.05 -9.64 5.05
N LEU A 188 6.70 -9.32 6.18
CA LEU A 188 8.03 -8.70 6.18
C LEU A 188 9.09 -9.63 5.56
N THR A 189 9.06 -10.91 5.91
CA THR A 189 9.97 -11.92 5.32
C THR A 189 9.74 -12.02 3.82
N CYS A 190 8.48 -12.11 3.37
CA CYS A 190 8.11 -12.17 1.97
C CYS A 190 8.55 -10.92 1.20
N TYR A 191 8.46 -9.75 1.82
CA TYR A 191 8.87 -8.47 1.24
C TYR A 191 10.38 -8.32 1.11
N LEU A 192 11.16 -8.83 2.07
CA LEU A 192 12.63 -8.69 2.08
C LEU A 192 13.34 -9.70 1.18
N LEU A 193 12.76 -10.89 0.94
CA LEU A 193 13.37 -11.93 0.12
C LEU A 193 13.75 -11.46 -1.30
N PRO A 194 12.92 -10.71 -2.07
CA PRO A 194 13.32 -10.18 -3.37
C PRO A 194 14.56 -9.29 -3.30
N TYR A 195 14.66 -8.44 -2.27
CA TYR A 195 15.83 -7.55 -2.09
C TYR A 195 17.10 -8.34 -1.75
N LEU A 196 16.97 -9.39 -0.93
CA LEU A 196 18.09 -10.30 -0.66
C LEU A 196 18.52 -11.02 -1.93
N HIS A 197 17.58 -11.52 -2.73
CA HIS A 197 17.85 -12.11 -4.03
C HIS A 197 18.60 -11.13 -4.94
N GLU A 198 18.09 -9.89 -5.05
CA GLU A 198 18.72 -8.86 -5.87
C GLU A 198 20.15 -8.53 -5.38
N ALA A 199 20.32 -8.36 -4.08
CA ALA A 199 21.63 -8.10 -3.49
C ALA A 199 22.64 -9.25 -3.74
N ILE A 200 22.22 -10.51 -3.59
CA ILE A 200 23.11 -11.66 -3.77
C ILE A 200 23.39 -11.89 -5.26
N PHE A 201 22.36 -12.04 -6.09
CA PHE A 201 22.52 -12.47 -7.48
C PHE A 201 23.01 -11.37 -8.41
N LEU A 202 22.50 -10.12 -8.25
CA LEU A 202 22.88 -9.01 -9.11
C LEU A 202 24.13 -8.28 -8.62
N SER A 203 24.23 -7.99 -7.31
CA SER A 203 25.33 -7.17 -6.78
C SER A 203 26.57 -7.99 -6.43
N ILE A 204 26.43 -9.24 -5.94
CA ILE A 204 27.59 -10.07 -5.52
C ILE A 204 28.03 -10.97 -6.66
N ILE A 205 27.09 -11.69 -7.30
CA ILE A 205 27.40 -12.70 -8.33
C ILE A 205 27.48 -12.08 -9.73
N GLY A 206 26.80 -10.93 -9.96
CA GLY A 206 26.79 -10.24 -11.25
C GLY A 206 25.96 -10.93 -12.33
N ILE A 207 25.06 -11.83 -11.98
CA ILE A 207 24.20 -12.54 -12.94
C ILE A 207 23.05 -11.63 -13.38
N HIS A 208 23.10 -11.18 -14.62
CA HIS A 208 22.04 -10.41 -15.25
C HIS A 208 21.24 -11.29 -16.22
N LEU A 209 19.92 -11.30 -16.05
CA LEU A 209 19.03 -11.98 -16.98
C LEU A 209 19.02 -11.26 -18.35
N PRO A 210 18.93 -12.01 -19.47
CA PRO A 210 18.82 -11.44 -20.80
C PRO A 210 17.62 -10.48 -20.92
N LEU A 211 17.73 -9.47 -21.80
CA LEU A 211 16.70 -8.45 -22.01
C LEU A 211 15.34 -9.07 -22.39
N ILE A 212 15.34 -10.16 -23.15
CA ILE A 212 14.13 -10.91 -23.55
C ILE A 212 13.34 -11.38 -22.34
N MET A 213 14.01 -11.80 -21.26
CA MET A 213 13.35 -12.25 -20.02
C MET A 213 12.93 -11.10 -19.08
N ARG A 214 13.30 -9.85 -19.44
CA ARG A 214 12.99 -8.66 -18.62
C ARG A 214 11.88 -7.80 -19.21
N THR A 215 11.49 -8.03 -20.46
CA THR A 215 10.54 -7.22 -21.22
C THR A 215 9.38 -8.04 -21.77
N GLY A 216 8.27 -7.36 -22.09
CA GLY A 216 7.09 -7.97 -22.69
C GLY A 216 6.42 -9.05 -21.83
N TRP A 217 5.70 -9.94 -22.47
CA TRP A 217 4.96 -11.04 -21.83
C TRP A 217 5.87 -12.02 -21.07
N MET A 218 7.08 -12.26 -21.58
CA MET A 218 8.07 -13.11 -20.89
C MET A 218 8.48 -12.52 -19.54
N GLY A 219 8.63 -11.19 -19.48
CA GLY A 219 8.89 -10.49 -18.23
C GLY A 219 7.76 -10.62 -17.22
N VAL A 220 6.50 -10.60 -17.67
CA VAL A 220 5.33 -10.79 -16.81
C VAL A 220 5.27 -12.21 -16.26
N ILE A 221 5.42 -13.23 -17.14
CA ILE A 221 5.40 -14.63 -16.73
C ILE A 221 6.53 -14.91 -15.74
N LYS A 222 7.75 -14.45 -16.03
CA LYS A 222 8.89 -14.57 -15.11
C LYS A 222 8.59 -13.95 -13.75
N SER A 223 7.99 -12.75 -13.73
CA SER A 223 7.67 -12.06 -12.48
C SER A 223 6.62 -12.79 -11.65
N LEU A 224 5.62 -13.39 -12.30
CA LEU A 224 4.63 -14.24 -11.62
C LEU A 224 5.26 -15.49 -11.03
N VAL A 225 6.09 -16.20 -11.81
CA VAL A 225 6.81 -17.40 -11.32
C VAL A 225 7.73 -17.03 -10.16
N PHE A 226 8.48 -15.94 -10.29
CA PHE A 226 9.34 -15.44 -9.22
C PHE A 226 8.55 -15.11 -7.95
N ALA A 227 7.42 -14.41 -8.07
CA ALA A 227 6.56 -14.11 -6.93
C ALA A 227 6.06 -15.38 -6.23
N LEU A 228 5.65 -16.40 -6.99
CA LEU A 228 5.24 -17.70 -6.43
C LEU A 228 6.39 -18.40 -5.71
N ILE A 229 7.59 -18.39 -6.28
CA ILE A 229 8.80 -18.96 -5.64
C ILE A 229 9.07 -18.25 -4.31
N ILE A 230 9.01 -16.92 -4.27
CA ILE A 230 9.20 -16.15 -3.03
C ILE A 230 8.16 -16.53 -1.97
N VAL A 231 6.89 -16.68 -2.35
CA VAL A 231 5.83 -17.11 -1.43
C VAL A 231 6.10 -18.53 -0.89
N LEU A 232 6.54 -19.45 -1.74
CA LEU A 232 6.89 -20.82 -1.32
C LEU A 232 8.08 -20.84 -0.37
N ILE A 233 9.14 -20.08 -0.67
CA ILE A 233 10.31 -19.91 0.21
C ILE A 233 9.87 -19.32 1.55
N THR A 234 9.03 -18.28 1.53
CA THR A 234 8.48 -17.68 2.76
C THR A 234 7.72 -18.72 3.59
N GLY A 235 6.89 -19.54 2.95
CA GLY A 235 6.15 -20.62 3.62
C GLY A 235 7.07 -21.70 4.21
N TRP A 236 8.15 -22.01 3.53
CA TRP A 236 9.17 -22.94 4.03
C TRP A 236 9.91 -22.35 5.25
N LEU A 237 10.34 -21.09 5.19
CA LEU A 237 10.96 -20.37 6.30
C LEU A 237 10.02 -20.26 7.51
N GLU A 238 8.73 -19.97 7.26
CA GLU A 238 7.72 -19.92 8.32
C GLU A 238 7.57 -21.24 9.06
N LYS A 239 7.55 -22.38 8.33
CA LYS A 239 7.53 -23.72 8.92
C LYS A 239 8.77 -24.01 9.77
N ARG A 240 9.91 -23.45 9.38
CA ARG A 240 11.18 -23.55 10.14
C ARG A 240 11.28 -22.55 11.29
N ARG A 241 10.24 -21.76 11.55
CA ARG A 241 10.22 -20.66 12.54
C ARG A 241 11.26 -19.58 12.28
N LEU A 242 11.83 -19.52 11.07
CA LEU A 242 12.76 -18.48 10.60
C LEU A 242 11.97 -17.37 9.94
N ARG A 243 11.20 -16.63 10.73
CA ARG A 243 10.42 -15.47 10.25
C ARG A 243 10.76 -14.23 11.05
N LEU A 244 10.83 -13.11 10.35
CA LEU A 244 10.92 -11.81 11.01
C LEU A 244 9.52 -11.49 11.57
N LYS A 245 9.46 -11.33 12.89
CA LYS A 245 8.28 -10.77 13.58
C LYS A 245 8.53 -9.30 13.83
N ILE A 246 7.55 -8.49 13.53
CA ILE A 246 7.45 -7.10 13.99
C ILE A 246 6.69 -7.12 15.29
#